data_7e31da9e00847098fac2104b3b3dbd55
#
_entry.id   7e31da9e00847098fac2104b3b3dbd55
#
_cell.length_a   1.000
_cell.length_b   1.000
_cell.length_c   1.000
_cell.angle_alpha   90.00
_cell.angle_beta   90.00
_cell.angle_gamma   90.00
#
_symmetry.space_group_name_H-M   'P 1'
#
loop_
_entity.id
_entity.type
_entity.pdbx_description
1 polymer ?
#
loop_
_entity_poly.entity_id
_entity_poly.type
_entity_poly.pdbx_seq_one_letter_code
_entity_poly.pdbx_strand_id
1 'polypeptide(L)'
;MKKDMVFLFIVLGGFFVSCTSGFREFNTDLAGITDEDLKVDNNDHGIRLGIIQQGIYFNYDYGKGKNWPFQLIQNLNADMFSGYMHDAKPLNGGSHNSDYNLQDGWNSAMWGHTYAYVFPQIYQSEQFTRTGQPAFFGITKILKVAVMHRVTDYYGPIVYTNFADPKGEYLPDSQEKVYNEFFLELDTAVTALADYIERKPDASEFARFDILLDGEYSSWIKFANSLRMRLAMRLAVVSPDKARMEFVKAFENSYGVFETSDEQAAVSTQSGYSNPLGELNLVWKETYMSASMESIMNGYDDPRRKSYFTHCSADELKQEYRGIRQGTCFAHNRYNVLSKLTVTQATDAVLMTAAEVWFLRAEAALRGWTSEEESDCYENGVTVSFQQHNVTQVDEYLNSDKVASDFIDVYDPENNIEARCLVSPRWIEEADDEVKLEKIITQKWLAIFPEGCEAWAEQRRTGYPRLFPVRFNNSKNGCIDTETMIRRLNFPGSLITENESQYRALVDALGGEDNAGTRLWWDTGRNW
;
A
#
# COMPACT_ATOMS: atom_id res chain seq x y z
N MET A 1 -16.35 81.57 19.06
CA MET A 1 -15.67 80.49 18.29
C MET A 1 -14.94 79.47 19.12
N LYS A 2 -14.79 79.54 20.43
CA LYS A 2 -14.11 78.51 21.26
C LYS A 2 -15.04 77.61 22.10
N LYS A 3 -16.31 77.93 22.21
CA LYS A 3 -17.29 77.12 22.97
C LYS A 3 -17.98 76.04 22.11
N ASP A 4 -18.14 76.29 20.83
CA ASP A 4 -18.84 75.34 19.95
C ASP A 4 -17.94 74.18 19.48
N MET A 5 -16.62 74.37 19.54
CA MET A 5 -15.64 73.33 19.18
C MET A 5 -15.44 72.26 20.27
N VAL A 6 -15.73 72.59 21.54
CA VAL A 6 -15.67 71.65 22.65
C VAL A 6 -16.90 70.73 22.67
N PHE A 7 -18.07 71.22 22.25
CA PHE A 7 -19.29 70.41 22.17
C PHE A 7 -19.25 69.40 21.02
N LEU A 8 -18.59 69.73 19.92
CA LEU A 8 -18.42 68.84 18.79
C LEU A 8 -17.45 67.66 19.12
N PHE A 9 -16.41 67.87 19.92
CA PHE A 9 -15.50 66.81 20.38
C PHE A 9 -16.12 65.83 21.40
N ILE A 10 -17.08 66.30 22.20
CA ILE A 10 -17.78 65.44 23.15
C ILE A 10 -18.84 64.56 22.46
N VAL A 11 -19.44 65.02 21.36
CA VAL A 11 -20.42 64.26 20.58
C VAL A 11 -19.73 63.22 19.65
N LEU A 12 -18.51 63.50 19.18
CA LEU A 12 -17.73 62.53 18.40
C LEU A 12 -17.03 61.46 19.29
N GLY A 13 -16.77 61.74 20.58
CA GLY A 13 -16.20 60.79 21.52
C GLY A 13 -17.18 59.73 22.05
N GLY A 14 -18.51 59.99 21.93
CA GLY A 14 -19.56 59.10 22.41
C GLY A 14 -19.99 57.98 21.45
N PHE A 15 -19.49 57.93 20.21
CA PHE A 15 -19.91 56.91 19.23
C PHE A 15 -18.92 55.77 19.03
N PHE A 16 -17.84 55.70 19.82
CA PHE A 16 -16.84 54.61 19.70
C PHE A 16 -16.93 53.53 20.77
N VAL A 17 -17.97 53.54 21.60
CA VAL A 17 -18.16 52.49 22.63
C VAL A 17 -19.53 51.85 22.41
N SER A 18 -19.68 51.09 21.36
CA SER A 18 -20.70 50.04 21.30
C SER A 18 -20.72 49.39 19.93
N CYS A 19 -20.03 48.29 19.75
CA CYS A 19 -20.35 47.26 18.76
C CYS A 19 -19.49 45.97 18.92
N THR A 20 -18.81 45.78 20.05
CA THR A 20 -18.01 44.55 20.24
C THR A 20 -18.59 43.59 21.28
N SER A 21 -19.62 43.97 22.03
CA SER A 21 -20.20 43.07 23.05
C SER A 21 -21.08 41.94 22.51
N GLY A 22 -21.55 42.04 21.27
CA GLY A 22 -22.33 41.00 20.58
C GLY A 22 -21.58 40.29 19.44
N PHE A 23 -20.34 40.69 19.16
CA PHE A 23 -19.62 40.17 17.96
C PHE A 23 -19.30 38.66 18.07
N ARG A 24 -19.10 38.16 19.27
CA ARG A 24 -18.96 36.73 19.52
C ARG A 24 -20.26 35.96 19.32
N GLU A 25 -21.37 36.48 19.84
CA GLU A 25 -22.69 35.84 19.72
C GLU A 25 -23.24 35.85 18.29
N PHE A 26 -23.00 36.93 17.52
CA PHE A 26 -23.44 37.01 16.14
C PHE A 26 -22.54 36.24 15.13
N ASN A 27 -21.29 35.97 15.47
CA ASN A 27 -20.36 35.21 14.63
C ASN A 27 -20.13 33.76 15.11
N THR A 28 -20.81 33.33 16.17
CA THR A 28 -20.83 31.92 16.54
C THR A 28 -21.90 31.25 15.71
N ASP A 29 -21.49 30.43 14.76
CA ASP A 29 -22.40 29.55 14.03
C ASP A 29 -22.97 28.53 15.03
N LEU A 30 -24.17 28.82 15.55
CA LEU A 30 -24.88 27.96 16.51
C LEU A 30 -25.32 26.62 15.90
N ALA A 31 -25.19 26.45 14.59
CA ALA A 31 -25.39 25.19 13.87
C ALA A 31 -24.06 24.48 13.56
N GLY A 32 -22.92 25.14 13.81
CA GLY A 32 -21.59 24.56 13.64
C GLY A 32 -21.21 23.64 14.79
N ILE A 33 -20.45 22.58 14.49
CA ILE A 33 -19.84 21.69 15.49
C ILE A 33 -18.80 22.50 16.27
N THR A 34 -18.95 22.61 17.60
CA THR A 34 -17.98 23.29 18.47
C THR A 34 -16.82 22.37 18.84
N ASP A 35 -15.69 22.94 19.31
CA ASP A 35 -14.59 22.15 19.87
C ASP A 35 -15.01 21.28 21.07
N GLU A 36 -16.07 21.70 21.79
CA GLU A 36 -16.64 20.93 22.90
C GLU A 36 -17.49 19.77 22.41
N ASP A 37 -18.24 19.94 21.32
CA ASP A 37 -18.98 18.86 20.68
C ASP A 37 -18.02 17.80 20.10
N LEU A 38 -16.86 18.21 19.58
CA LEU A 38 -15.83 17.30 19.08
C LEU A 38 -15.20 16.46 20.19
N LYS A 39 -15.14 16.92 21.43
CA LYS A 39 -14.63 16.15 22.57
C LYS A 39 -15.60 15.07 23.04
N VAL A 40 -16.89 15.22 22.74
CA VAL A 40 -17.88 14.20 23.08
C VAL A 40 -17.53 12.90 22.36
N ASP A 41 -17.45 11.80 23.12
CA ASP A 41 -17.15 10.47 22.59
C ASP A 41 -15.83 10.36 21.79
N ASN A 42 -14.81 11.15 22.10
CA ASN A 42 -13.50 11.17 21.44
C ASN A 42 -13.54 11.51 19.93
N ASN A 43 -14.51 12.28 19.47
CA ASN A 43 -14.60 12.68 18.06
C ASN A 43 -13.38 13.47 17.59
N ASP A 44 -12.80 14.32 18.44
CA ASP A 44 -11.60 15.11 18.17
C ASP A 44 -10.37 14.25 17.88
N HIS A 45 -10.32 13.03 18.43
CA HIS A 45 -9.24 12.06 18.20
C HIS A 45 -9.60 11.06 17.09
N GLY A 46 -10.82 10.53 17.08
CA GLY A 46 -11.22 9.42 16.24
C GLY A 46 -11.47 9.78 14.78
N ILE A 47 -12.07 10.94 14.47
CA ILE A 47 -12.40 11.34 13.09
C ILE A 47 -11.15 11.40 12.21
N ARG A 48 -10.02 11.91 12.74
CA ARG A 48 -8.73 11.95 12.00
C ARG A 48 -8.24 10.57 11.62
N LEU A 49 -8.40 9.59 12.51
CA LEU A 49 -7.98 8.21 12.27
C LEU A 49 -8.77 7.57 11.11
N GLY A 50 -10.05 7.91 10.95
CA GLY A 50 -10.83 7.51 9.79
C GLY A 50 -10.24 8.02 8.47
N ILE A 51 -9.80 9.29 8.43
CA ILE A 51 -9.14 9.88 7.25
C ILE A 51 -7.81 9.16 6.97
N ILE A 52 -7.02 8.87 8.01
CA ILE A 52 -5.72 8.20 7.85
C ILE A 52 -5.91 6.76 7.34
N GLN A 53 -6.86 6.02 7.89
CA GLN A 53 -7.19 4.65 7.46
C GLN A 53 -7.56 4.60 5.98
N GLN A 54 -8.42 5.51 5.51
CA GLN A 54 -8.72 5.64 4.09
C GLN A 54 -7.53 6.11 3.25
N GLY A 55 -6.67 6.94 3.85
CA GLY A 55 -5.47 7.45 3.22
C GLY A 55 -4.46 6.37 2.86
N ILE A 56 -4.46 5.21 3.52
CA ILE A 56 -3.63 4.06 3.13
C ILE A 56 -4.02 3.56 1.75
N TYR A 57 -5.31 3.55 1.42
CA TYR A 57 -5.84 3.13 0.12
C TYR A 57 -6.25 4.32 -0.77
N PHE A 58 -5.86 5.53 -0.38
CA PHE A 58 -5.96 6.78 -1.14
C PHE A 58 -7.33 7.13 -1.69
N ASN A 59 -8.38 6.90 -0.90
CA ASN A 59 -9.73 7.38 -1.20
C ASN A 59 -10.21 8.33 -0.10
N TYR A 60 -10.04 9.64 -0.28
CA TYR A 60 -10.25 10.67 0.76
C TYR A 60 -11.70 11.11 0.95
N ASP A 61 -12.57 10.86 -0.02
CA ASP A 61 -13.95 11.33 0.03
C ASP A 61 -14.98 10.20 0.13
N TYR A 62 -14.57 9.11 0.77
CA TYR A 62 -15.41 7.93 0.98
C TYR A 62 -16.02 7.37 -0.32
N GLY A 63 -15.28 7.45 -1.41
CA GLY A 63 -15.70 6.94 -2.71
C GLY A 63 -16.70 7.79 -3.47
N LYS A 64 -16.93 9.03 -3.02
CA LYS A 64 -17.89 9.93 -3.66
C LYS A 64 -17.27 10.71 -4.85
N GLY A 65 -16.78 10.00 -5.83
CA GLY A 65 -16.43 10.56 -7.13
C GLY A 65 -14.97 10.97 -7.34
N LYS A 66 -14.06 10.69 -6.41
CA LYS A 66 -12.64 11.00 -6.55
C LYS A 66 -11.75 9.75 -6.49
N ASN A 67 -11.99 8.82 -7.39
CA ASN A 67 -11.20 7.57 -7.46
C ASN A 67 -9.87 7.74 -8.21
N TRP A 68 -9.68 8.86 -8.91
CA TRP A 68 -8.44 9.18 -9.61
C TRP A 68 -7.18 9.28 -8.71
N PRO A 69 -7.25 9.67 -7.41
CA PRO A 69 -6.06 9.60 -6.57
C PRO A 69 -5.52 8.17 -6.47
N PHE A 70 -6.37 7.17 -6.23
CA PHE A 70 -5.98 5.76 -6.22
C PHE A 70 -5.43 5.32 -7.58
N GLN A 71 -6.07 5.72 -8.69
CA GLN A 71 -5.58 5.41 -10.03
C GLN A 71 -4.13 5.87 -10.22
N LEU A 72 -3.83 7.13 -9.91
CA LEU A 72 -2.50 7.70 -10.12
C LEU A 72 -1.46 7.22 -9.09
N ILE A 73 -1.90 6.94 -7.84
CA ILE A 73 -1.01 6.58 -6.76
C ILE A 73 -0.62 5.11 -6.83
N GLN A 74 -1.57 4.21 -7.08
CA GLN A 74 -1.35 2.77 -7.00
C GLN A 74 -1.62 2.06 -8.33
N ASN A 75 -2.79 2.25 -8.95
CA ASN A 75 -3.21 1.41 -10.08
C ASN A 75 -2.29 1.53 -11.31
N LEU A 76 -1.98 2.76 -11.75
CA LEU A 76 -1.08 3.01 -12.90
C LEU A 76 0.41 2.85 -12.55
N ASN A 77 0.74 2.47 -11.33
CA ASN A 77 2.08 2.24 -10.84
C ASN A 77 2.23 0.80 -10.30
N ALA A 78 2.14 0.62 -8.98
CA ALA A 78 2.44 -0.63 -8.32
C ALA A 78 1.59 -1.82 -8.80
N ASP A 79 0.30 -1.62 -9.08
CA ASP A 79 -0.56 -2.70 -9.56
C ASP A 79 -0.16 -3.20 -10.96
N MET A 80 0.40 -2.32 -11.79
CA MET A 80 0.98 -2.70 -13.08
C MET A 80 2.40 -3.28 -12.91
N PHE A 81 3.25 -2.59 -12.14
CA PHE A 81 4.64 -3.02 -11.99
C PHE A 81 4.78 -4.36 -11.25
N SER A 82 3.81 -4.69 -10.39
CA SER A 82 3.72 -6.01 -9.75
C SER A 82 3.34 -7.15 -10.68
N GLY A 83 2.95 -6.85 -11.92
CA GLY A 83 2.49 -7.85 -12.88
C GLY A 83 1.06 -8.34 -12.64
N TYR A 84 0.25 -7.63 -11.85
CA TYR A 84 -1.12 -8.05 -11.53
C TYR A 84 -2.12 -7.71 -12.62
N MET A 85 -2.08 -6.49 -13.13
CA MET A 85 -3.11 -6.01 -14.04
C MET A 85 -2.56 -5.06 -15.11
N HIS A 86 -3.38 -4.78 -16.09
CA HIS A 86 -3.08 -3.90 -17.22
C HIS A 86 -4.35 -3.20 -17.71
N ASP A 87 -4.21 -2.12 -18.47
CA ASP A 87 -5.34 -1.55 -19.21
C ASP A 87 -5.51 -2.20 -20.58
N ALA A 88 -6.72 -2.12 -21.13
CA ALA A 88 -7.02 -2.60 -22.48
C ALA A 88 -6.87 -1.55 -23.60
N LYS A 89 -6.57 -0.31 -23.23
CA LYS A 89 -6.49 0.81 -24.18
C LYS A 89 -5.37 1.77 -23.76
N PRO A 90 -4.76 2.49 -24.71
CA PRO A 90 -3.77 3.49 -24.35
C PRO A 90 -4.44 4.63 -23.57
N LEU A 91 -3.77 5.08 -22.52
CA LEU A 91 -4.11 6.28 -21.78
C LEU A 91 -3.24 7.45 -22.26
N ASN A 92 -3.60 8.67 -21.92
CA ASN A 92 -2.79 9.88 -22.10
C ASN A 92 -2.13 9.99 -23.50
N GLY A 93 -2.89 9.69 -24.55
CA GLY A 93 -2.38 9.80 -25.94
C GLY A 93 -1.32 8.77 -26.34
N GLY A 94 -1.20 7.66 -25.60
CA GLY A 94 -0.25 6.58 -25.85
C GLY A 94 0.99 6.60 -24.98
N SER A 95 1.17 7.61 -24.14
CA SER A 95 2.20 7.60 -23.10
C SER A 95 1.69 6.82 -21.89
N HIS A 96 2.47 5.87 -21.38
CA HIS A 96 1.98 4.94 -20.38
C HIS A 96 3.08 4.42 -19.47
N ASN A 97 2.78 4.27 -18.17
CA ASN A 97 3.73 3.66 -17.24
C ASN A 97 4.01 2.19 -17.56
N SER A 98 3.07 1.48 -18.20
CA SER A 98 3.22 0.05 -18.53
C SER A 98 4.32 -0.26 -19.55
N ASP A 99 4.76 0.71 -20.36
CA ASP A 99 5.89 0.61 -21.27
C ASP A 99 7.12 1.41 -20.82
N TYR A 100 7.10 1.84 -19.55
CA TYR A 100 8.10 2.68 -18.90
C TYR A 100 8.27 4.09 -19.49
N ASN A 101 7.34 4.56 -20.32
CA ASN A 101 7.24 5.98 -20.66
C ASN A 101 6.55 6.74 -19.50
N LEU A 102 7.30 6.89 -18.42
CA LEU A 102 6.79 7.33 -17.12
C LEU A 102 6.26 8.76 -17.18
N GLN A 103 5.07 8.96 -16.60
CA GLN A 103 4.40 10.25 -16.49
C GLN A 103 4.69 10.88 -15.13
N ASP A 104 5.41 12.00 -15.11
CA ASP A 104 5.81 12.68 -13.86
C ASP A 104 4.60 13.05 -12.99
N GLY A 105 3.52 13.56 -13.59
CA GLY A 105 2.28 13.89 -12.86
C GLY A 105 1.60 12.70 -12.21
N TRP A 106 1.76 11.48 -12.74
CA TRP A 106 1.27 10.26 -12.13
C TRP A 106 2.24 9.76 -11.05
N ASN A 107 3.52 9.76 -11.36
CA ASN A 107 4.55 9.23 -10.49
C ASN A 107 4.76 10.07 -9.23
N SER A 108 4.47 11.37 -9.28
CA SER A 108 4.51 12.27 -8.12
C SER A 108 3.24 12.23 -7.25
N ALA A 109 2.18 11.55 -7.69
CA ALA A 109 0.90 11.56 -7.00
C ALA A 109 0.96 10.97 -5.58
N MET A 110 1.68 9.84 -5.38
CA MET A 110 1.89 9.24 -4.06
C MET A 110 2.52 10.26 -3.09
N TRP A 111 3.58 10.94 -3.52
CA TRP A 111 4.24 11.98 -2.73
C TRP A 111 3.29 13.12 -2.41
N GLY A 112 2.73 13.75 -3.45
CA GLY A 112 1.88 14.93 -3.30
C GLY A 112 0.67 14.69 -2.41
N HIS A 113 -0.05 13.59 -2.63
CA HIS A 113 -1.25 13.27 -1.84
C HIS A 113 -0.92 12.89 -0.40
N THR A 114 0.14 12.10 -0.17
CA THR A 114 0.54 11.73 1.18
C THR A 114 0.92 12.94 2.01
N TYR A 115 1.78 13.82 1.48
CA TYR A 115 2.24 15.00 2.22
C TYR A 115 1.21 16.12 2.32
N ALA A 116 0.26 16.20 1.38
CA ALA A 116 -0.79 17.22 1.45
C ALA A 116 -1.99 16.82 2.32
N TYR A 117 -2.37 15.53 2.34
CA TYR A 117 -3.65 15.12 2.92
C TYR A 117 -3.54 14.10 4.05
N VAL A 118 -2.57 13.20 4.02
CA VAL A 118 -2.51 12.08 4.99
C VAL A 118 -1.53 12.36 6.12
N PHE A 119 -0.30 12.71 5.81
CA PHE A 119 0.73 12.92 6.81
C PHE A 119 0.45 14.09 7.76
N PRO A 120 -0.17 15.23 7.35
CA PRO A 120 -0.63 16.25 8.26
C PRO A 120 -1.63 15.74 9.30
N GLN A 121 -2.53 14.83 8.91
CA GLN A 121 -3.50 14.22 9.84
C GLN A 121 -2.79 13.30 10.84
N ILE A 122 -1.82 12.52 10.38
CA ILE A 122 -0.98 11.68 11.23
C ILE A 122 -0.23 12.54 12.26
N TYR A 123 0.45 13.59 11.80
CA TYR A 123 1.20 14.50 12.67
C TYR A 123 0.30 15.15 13.73
N GLN A 124 -0.84 15.67 13.32
CA GLN A 124 -1.80 16.26 14.25
C GLN A 124 -2.36 15.22 15.24
N SER A 125 -2.71 14.02 14.77
CA SER A 125 -3.16 12.94 15.65
C SER A 125 -2.11 12.60 16.71
N GLU A 126 -0.82 12.48 16.32
CA GLU A 126 0.28 12.27 17.27
C GLU A 126 0.36 13.37 18.33
N GLN A 127 0.22 14.65 17.93
CA GLN A 127 0.29 15.77 18.87
C GLN A 127 -0.87 15.75 19.88
N PHE A 128 -2.08 15.48 19.41
CA PHE A 128 -3.28 15.51 20.26
C PHE A 128 -3.43 14.27 21.15
N THR A 129 -2.92 13.10 20.71
CA THR A 129 -3.14 11.83 21.42
C THR A 129 -1.98 11.43 22.33
N ARG A 130 -0.79 11.99 22.11
CA ARG A 130 0.44 11.67 22.87
C ARG A 130 0.24 11.74 24.39
N THR A 131 -0.54 12.70 24.87
CA THR A 131 -0.83 12.88 26.29
C THR A 131 -2.29 12.52 26.57
N GLY A 132 -2.51 11.49 27.36
CA GLY A 132 -3.82 11.13 27.86
C GLY A 132 -4.65 10.16 27.02
N GLN A 133 -4.23 9.86 25.77
CA GLN A 133 -4.97 8.95 24.87
C GLN A 133 -4.07 7.85 24.30
N PRO A 134 -3.53 6.95 25.14
CA PRO A 134 -2.49 6.01 24.73
C PRO A 134 -2.93 5.03 23.63
N ALA A 135 -4.21 4.61 23.64
CA ALA A 135 -4.72 3.71 22.60
C ALA A 135 -4.78 4.40 21.23
N PHE A 136 -5.34 5.61 21.16
CA PHE A 136 -5.39 6.40 19.93
C PHE A 136 -3.97 6.75 19.43
N PHE A 137 -3.05 7.04 20.36
CA PHE A 137 -1.65 7.30 20.03
C PHE A 137 -0.98 6.06 19.43
N GLY A 138 -1.17 4.88 20.04
CA GLY A 138 -0.64 3.61 19.54
C GLY A 138 -1.16 3.31 18.13
N ILE A 139 -2.47 3.42 17.90
CA ILE A 139 -3.08 3.22 16.58
C ILE A 139 -2.53 4.24 15.55
N THR A 140 -2.36 5.51 15.95
CA THR A 140 -1.77 6.52 15.07
C THR A 140 -0.37 6.12 14.61
N LYS A 141 0.45 5.55 15.51
CA LYS A 141 1.79 5.06 15.18
C LYS A 141 1.76 3.90 14.19
N ILE A 142 0.86 2.92 14.38
CA ILE A 142 0.69 1.81 13.43
C ILE A 142 0.28 2.32 12.05
N LEU A 143 -0.71 3.20 12.00
CA LEU A 143 -1.19 3.81 10.76
C LEU A 143 -0.11 4.64 10.05
N LYS A 144 0.72 5.37 10.80
CA LYS A 144 1.86 6.11 10.24
C LYS A 144 2.81 5.16 9.53
N VAL A 145 3.19 4.06 10.16
CA VAL A 145 4.05 3.05 9.54
C VAL A 145 3.37 2.42 8.33
N ALA A 146 2.08 2.06 8.44
CA ALA A 146 1.31 1.46 7.34
C ALA A 146 1.18 2.37 6.11
N VAL A 147 1.12 3.68 6.28
CA VAL A 147 1.14 4.65 5.16
C VAL A 147 2.56 4.84 4.62
N MET A 148 3.51 5.15 5.50
CA MET A 148 4.79 5.71 5.08
C MET A 148 5.78 4.66 4.57
N HIS A 149 5.62 3.36 4.92
CA HIS A 149 6.45 2.32 4.31
C HIS A 149 6.20 2.21 2.80
N ARG A 150 4.95 2.40 2.35
CA ARG A 150 4.62 2.42 0.93
C ARG A 150 5.29 3.59 0.20
N VAL A 151 5.35 4.76 0.85
CA VAL A 151 5.99 5.95 0.28
C VAL A 151 7.50 5.74 0.11
N THR A 152 8.18 5.27 1.16
CA THR A 152 9.62 5.00 1.06
C THR A 152 9.96 3.85 0.12
N ASP A 153 9.06 2.87 -0.03
CA ASP A 153 9.21 1.77 -1.00
C ASP A 153 8.99 2.22 -2.45
N TYR A 154 8.36 3.37 -2.69
CA TYR A 154 8.25 4.00 -4.00
C TYR A 154 9.48 4.86 -4.34
N TYR A 155 9.98 5.65 -3.40
CA TYR A 155 10.95 6.73 -3.68
C TYR A 155 12.33 6.51 -3.06
N GLY A 156 12.46 5.71 -2.00
CA GLY A 156 13.66 5.58 -1.19
C GLY A 156 13.67 6.59 -0.04
N PRO A 157 14.62 7.53 0.02
CA PRO A 157 14.63 8.60 1.01
C PRO A 157 13.35 9.43 0.99
N ILE A 158 12.86 9.80 2.18
CA ILE A 158 11.63 10.60 2.34
C ILE A 158 11.76 11.57 3.52
N VAL A 159 10.93 12.62 3.54
CA VAL A 159 10.80 13.48 4.72
C VAL A 159 9.92 12.77 5.75
N TYR A 160 10.52 12.24 6.81
CA TYR A 160 9.82 11.44 7.80
C TYR A 160 9.88 12.05 9.21
N THR A 161 11.08 12.12 9.81
CA THR A 161 11.26 12.67 11.17
C THR A 161 11.20 14.20 11.20
N ASN A 162 11.52 14.84 10.09
CA ASN A 162 11.60 16.30 9.96
C ASN A 162 10.36 16.92 9.26
N PHE A 163 9.23 16.23 9.21
CA PHE A 163 8.03 16.70 8.50
C PHE A 163 7.53 18.07 9.00
N ALA A 164 7.58 18.32 10.30
CA ALA A 164 7.12 19.58 10.89
C ALA A 164 8.29 20.42 11.41
N ASP A 165 9.40 20.46 10.69
CA ASP A 165 10.54 21.29 11.04
C ASP A 165 10.13 22.76 11.12
N PRO A 166 10.31 23.44 12.29
CA PRO A 166 9.94 24.84 12.46
C PRO A 166 10.70 25.79 11.53
N LYS A 167 11.86 25.38 11.00
CA LYS A 167 12.64 26.15 10.03
C LYS A 167 12.15 25.98 8.60
N GLY A 168 11.26 24.98 8.34
CA GLY A 168 10.77 24.67 7.00
C GLY A 168 11.83 24.06 6.08
N GLU A 169 12.91 23.49 6.62
CA GLU A 169 13.97 22.89 5.80
C GLU A 169 13.55 21.54 5.21
N TYR A 170 12.65 20.81 5.88
CA TYR A 170 12.09 19.51 5.45
C TYR A 170 13.15 18.53 4.95
N LEU A 171 14.26 18.41 5.69
CA LEU A 171 15.37 17.52 5.32
C LEU A 171 14.92 16.05 5.29
N PRO A 172 15.27 15.29 4.23
CA PRO A 172 14.90 13.90 4.14
C PRO A 172 15.73 13.03 5.10
N ASP A 173 15.13 11.91 5.47
CA ASP A 173 15.80 10.81 6.13
C ASP A 173 16.20 9.76 5.08
N SER A 174 17.35 9.12 5.23
CA SER A 174 17.73 7.97 4.42
C SER A 174 16.72 6.84 4.61
N GLN A 175 16.56 5.96 3.62
CA GLN A 175 15.63 4.83 3.73
C GLN A 175 15.97 3.92 4.91
N GLU A 176 17.26 3.69 5.20
CA GLU A 176 17.71 2.96 6.39
C GLU A 176 17.19 3.60 7.69
N LYS A 177 17.32 4.93 7.83
CA LYS A 177 16.84 5.64 9.01
C LYS A 177 15.32 5.53 9.12
N VAL A 178 14.60 5.68 8.03
CA VAL A 178 13.12 5.55 8.00
C VAL A 178 12.68 4.18 8.49
N TYR A 179 13.30 3.09 8.02
CA TYR A 179 13.00 1.74 8.49
C TYR A 179 13.33 1.54 9.98
N ASN A 180 14.43 2.13 10.45
CA ASN A 180 14.76 2.10 11.87
C ASN A 180 13.69 2.79 12.72
N GLU A 181 13.17 3.93 12.28
CA GLU A 181 12.09 4.65 12.96
C GLU A 181 10.78 3.85 12.92
N PHE A 182 10.45 3.14 11.84
CA PHE A 182 9.27 2.28 11.80
C PHE A 182 9.24 1.26 12.93
N PHE A 183 10.36 0.60 13.21
CA PHE A 183 10.44 -0.38 14.28
C PHE A 183 10.27 0.27 15.67
N LEU A 184 10.84 1.45 15.89
CA LEU A 184 10.68 2.20 17.15
C LEU A 184 9.22 2.66 17.34
N GLU A 185 8.56 3.05 16.27
CA GLU A 185 7.14 3.46 16.32
C GLU A 185 6.23 2.27 16.58
N LEU A 186 6.49 1.11 15.97
CA LEU A 186 5.75 -0.12 16.26
C LEU A 186 6.00 -0.60 17.71
N ASP A 187 7.20 -0.44 18.26
CA ASP A 187 7.47 -0.71 19.69
C ASP A 187 6.61 0.17 20.59
N THR A 188 6.59 1.46 20.30
CA THR A 188 5.80 2.44 21.04
C THR A 188 4.31 2.08 20.99
N ALA A 189 3.82 1.71 19.80
CA ALA A 189 2.41 1.37 19.58
C ALA A 189 2.01 0.11 20.34
N VAL A 190 2.76 -0.99 20.18
CA VAL A 190 2.47 -2.27 20.84
C VAL A 190 2.50 -2.12 22.35
N THR A 191 3.49 -1.41 22.91
CA THR A 191 3.58 -1.14 24.35
C THR A 191 2.37 -0.33 24.83
N ALA A 192 2.02 0.76 24.14
CA ALA A 192 0.92 1.62 24.53
C ALA A 192 -0.44 0.89 24.51
N LEU A 193 -0.67 0.05 23.50
CA LEU A 193 -1.89 -0.74 23.36
C LEU A 193 -1.95 -1.89 24.38
N ALA A 194 -0.86 -2.62 24.60
CA ALA A 194 -0.80 -3.70 25.58
C ALA A 194 -1.07 -3.17 27.00
N ASP A 195 -0.39 -2.07 27.41
CA ASP A 195 -0.63 -1.40 28.69
C ASP A 195 -2.06 -0.88 28.82
N TYR A 196 -2.68 -0.47 27.73
CA TYR A 196 -4.05 0.02 27.72
C TYR A 196 -5.06 -1.11 27.90
N ILE A 197 -4.89 -2.23 27.19
CA ILE A 197 -5.73 -3.43 27.30
C ILE A 197 -5.65 -4.00 28.73
N GLU A 198 -4.45 -4.09 29.31
CA GLU A 198 -4.28 -4.58 30.68
C GLU A 198 -5.06 -3.73 31.71
N ARG A 199 -5.05 -2.41 31.55
CA ARG A 199 -5.73 -1.49 32.46
C ARG A 199 -7.23 -1.37 32.20
N LYS A 200 -7.68 -1.60 30.98
CA LYS A 200 -9.07 -1.42 30.54
C LYS A 200 -9.45 -2.53 29.53
N PRO A 201 -9.65 -3.76 29.98
CA PRO A 201 -9.89 -4.91 29.08
C PRO A 201 -11.19 -4.80 28.27
N ASP A 202 -12.18 -4.05 28.74
CA ASP A 202 -13.48 -3.87 28.07
C ASP A 202 -13.55 -2.54 27.28
N ALA A 203 -12.42 -1.89 27.04
CA ALA A 203 -12.37 -0.62 26.32
C ALA A 203 -12.72 -0.79 24.84
N SER A 204 -13.57 0.07 24.32
CA SER A 204 -14.05 0.04 22.93
C SER A 204 -14.20 1.45 22.32
N GLU A 205 -13.53 2.45 22.90
CA GLU A 205 -13.70 3.85 22.52
C GLU A 205 -13.32 4.11 21.04
N PHE A 206 -12.44 3.29 20.48
CA PHE A 206 -12.01 3.40 19.09
C PHE A 206 -12.95 2.68 18.11
N ALA A 207 -13.75 1.70 18.53
CA ALA A 207 -14.52 0.80 17.65
C ALA A 207 -15.35 1.55 16.58
N ARG A 208 -16.00 2.65 16.94
CA ARG A 208 -16.82 3.42 15.98
C ARG A 208 -16.04 4.19 14.92
N PHE A 209 -14.73 4.32 15.07
CA PHE A 209 -13.83 5.00 14.11
C PHE A 209 -13.00 4.01 13.32
N ASP A 210 -13.00 2.74 13.74
CA ASP A 210 -12.23 1.70 13.08
C ASP A 210 -12.96 1.18 11.84
N ILE A 211 -12.29 1.25 10.72
CA ILE A 211 -12.76 0.72 9.46
C ILE A 211 -11.85 -0.40 8.93
N LEU A 212 -10.86 -0.83 9.74
CA LEU A 212 -9.87 -1.83 9.37
C LEU A 212 -10.00 -3.15 10.15
N LEU A 213 -10.22 -3.09 11.46
CA LEU A 213 -10.04 -4.21 12.39
C LEU A 213 -11.16 -4.31 13.44
N ASP A 214 -12.34 -3.80 13.10
CA ASP A 214 -13.58 -3.91 13.92
C ASP A 214 -13.47 -3.38 15.35
N GLY A 215 -12.48 -2.52 15.63
CA GLY A 215 -12.31 -1.81 16.90
C GLY A 215 -11.57 -2.57 17.99
N GLU A 216 -11.10 -3.78 17.72
CA GLU A 216 -10.41 -4.62 18.70
C GLU A 216 -8.94 -4.23 18.84
N TYR A 217 -8.54 -3.71 19.99
CA TYR A 217 -7.15 -3.28 20.23
C TYR A 217 -6.13 -4.41 20.13
N SER A 218 -6.50 -5.65 20.48
CA SER A 218 -5.65 -6.84 20.30
C SER A 218 -5.39 -7.14 18.83
N SER A 219 -6.38 -6.94 17.95
CA SER A 219 -6.23 -7.07 16.50
C SER A 219 -5.28 -6.01 15.93
N TRP A 220 -5.26 -4.80 16.49
CA TRP A 220 -4.29 -3.77 16.14
C TRP A 220 -2.86 -4.16 16.53
N ILE A 221 -2.64 -4.86 17.66
CA ILE A 221 -1.33 -5.40 18.02
C ILE A 221 -0.92 -6.53 17.07
N LYS A 222 -1.84 -7.44 16.74
CA LYS A 222 -1.57 -8.49 15.72
C LYS A 222 -1.20 -7.88 14.38
N PHE A 223 -1.91 -6.85 13.93
CA PHE A 223 -1.57 -6.13 12.70
C PHE A 223 -0.18 -5.47 12.78
N ALA A 224 0.14 -4.80 13.90
CA ALA A 224 1.45 -4.19 14.10
C ALA A 224 2.58 -5.21 14.05
N ASN A 225 2.41 -6.38 14.67
CA ASN A 225 3.37 -7.48 14.63
C ASN A 225 3.50 -8.05 13.21
N SER A 226 2.39 -8.29 12.52
CA SER A 226 2.38 -8.79 11.14
C SER A 226 3.07 -7.80 10.17
N LEU A 227 2.79 -6.50 10.32
CA LEU A 227 3.46 -5.44 9.57
C LEU A 227 4.96 -5.38 9.90
N ARG A 228 5.35 -5.57 11.18
CA ARG A 228 6.75 -5.67 11.59
C ARG A 228 7.46 -6.82 10.87
N MET A 229 6.83 -7.99 10.74
CA MET A 229 7.40 -9.12 9.98
C MET A 229 7.63 -8.76 8.51
N ARG A 230 6.65 -8.11 7.84
CA ARG A 230 6.80 -7.61 6.46
C ARG A 230 8.01 -6.69 6.33
N LEU A 231 8.12 -5.70 7.21
CA LEU A 231 9.21 -4.73 7.20
C LEU A 231 10.57 -5.36 7.55
N ALA A 232 10.60 -6.30 8.48
CA ALA A 232 11.81 -7.04 8.84
C ALA A 232 12.31 -7.88 7.65
N MET A 233 11.40 -8.59 6.96
CA MET A 233 11.76 -9.39 5.79
C MET A 233 12.31 -8.53 4.65
N ARG A 234 11.87 -7.28 4.51
CA ARG A 234 12.43 -6.31 3.54
C ARG A 234 13.92 -6.09 3.76
N LEU A 235 14.40 -6.21 5.00
CA LEU A 235 15.80 -6.01 5.38
C LEU A 235 16.64 -7.30 5.35
N ALA A 236 16.08 -8.44 4.97
CA ALA A 236 16.69 -9.75 5.11
C ALA A 236 18.12 -9.86 4.56
N VAL A 237 18.47 -9.10 3.52
CA VAL A 237 19.79 -9.13 2.88
C VAL A 237 20.62 -7.89 3.23
N VAL A 238 20.02 -6.71 3.28
CA VAL A 238 20.77 -5.47 3.53
C VAL A 238 21.17 -5.31 5.00
N SER A 239 20.39 -5.85 5.92
CA SER A 239 20.65 -5.79 7.37
C SER A 239 20.13 -7.05 8.09
N PRO A 240 20.75 -8.23 7.85
CA PRO A 240 20.20 -9.54 8.23
C PRO A 240 20.04 -9.72 9.75
N ASP A 241 20.98 -9.24 10.56
CA ASP A 241 20.90 -9.36 12.02
C ASP A 241 19.71 -8.57 12.57
N LYS A 242 19.50 -7.35 12.06
CA LYS A 242 18.35 -6.53 12.43
C LYS A 242 17.05 -7.14 11.93
N ALA A 243 17.03 -7.60 10.71
CA ALA A 243 15.88 -8.28 10.12
C ALA A 243 15.41 -9.44 10.98
N ARG A 244 16.34 -10.35 11.33
CA ARG A 244 16.07 -11.47 12.23
C ARG A 244 15.55 -11.01 13.59
N MET A 245 16.23 -10.05 14.22
CA MET A 245 15.83 -9.53 15.54
C MET A 245 14.39 -8.98 15.54
N GLU A 246 14.06 -8.16 14.55
CA GLU A 246 12.73 -7.53 14.45
C GLU A 246 11.65 -8.54 14.08
N PHE A 247 11.98 -9.53 13.24
CA PHE A 247 11.06 -10.60 12.88
C PHE A 247 10.73 -11.49 14.10
N VAL A 248 11.75 -11.99 14.81
CA VAL A 248 11.59 -12.84 15.99
C VAL A 248 10.83 -12.11 17.10
N LYS A 249 11.11 -10.82 17.31
CA LYS A 249 10.38 -9.99 18.26
C LYS A 249 8.87 -9.93 17.97
N ALA A 250 8.47 -9.86 16.71
CA ALA A 250 7.07 -9.91 16.32
C ALA A 250 6.48 -11.32 16.49
N PHE A 251 7.23 -12.33 16.07
CA PHE A 251 6.83 -13.73 16.13
C PHE A 251 6.58 -14.23 17.55
N GLU A 252 7.44 -13.83 18.50
CA GLU A 252 7.35 -14.24 19.92
C GLU A 252 6.41 -13.35 20.76
N ASN A 253 5.76 -12.35 20.15
CA ASN A 253 4.87 -11.48 20.88
C ASN A 253 3.63 -12.23 21.39
N SER A 254 3.26 -12.06 22.66
CA SER A 254 2.16 -12.80 23.29
C SER A 254 0.77 -12.53 22.70
N TYR A 255 0.59 -11.41 21.99
CA TYR A 255 -0.65 -11.12 21.24
C TYR A 255 -0.70 -11.84 19.89
N GLY A 256 0.44 -12.34 19.40
CA GLY A 256 0.54 -13.05 18.13
C GLY A 256 0.54 -12.13 16.89
N VAL A 257 0.33 -12.76 15.76
CA VAL A 257 0.23 -12.18 14.41
C VAL A 257 -1.05 -12.66 13.75
N PHE A 258 -1.35 -12.25 12.52
CA PHE A 258 -2.44 -12.85 11.76
C PHE A 258 -2.12 -14.30 11.38
N GLU A 259 -3.04 -15.22 11.65
CA GLU A 259 -2.84 -16.66 11.40
C GLU A 259 -4.03 -17.32 10.70
N THR A 260 -5.25 -16.88 10.96
CA THR A 260 -6.47 -17.50 10.43
C THR A 260 -7.06 -16.73 9.25
N SER A 261 -7.81 -17.40 8.40
CA SER A 261 -8.32 -16.85 7.14
C SER A 261 -9.28 -15.65 7.31
N ASP A 262 -9.80 -15.44 8.48
CA ASP A 262 -10.65 -14.29 8.85
C ASP A 262 -9.82 -13.12 9.43
N GLU A 263 -8.54 -13.33 9.73
CA GLU A 263 -7.65 -12.27 10.21
C GLU A 263 -6.98 -11.54 9.04
N GLN A 264 -7.37 -10.31 8.85
CA GLN A 264 -6.80 -9.41 7.82
C GLN A 264 -6.94 -7.96 8.23
N ALA A 265 -6.07 -7.10 7.71
CA ALA A 265 -6.30 -5.66 7.70
C ALA A 265 -6.89 -5.27 6.35
N ALA A 266 -8.12 -4.80 6.34
CA ALA A 266 -8.81 -4.39 5.13
C ALA A 266 -9.70 -3.16 5.40
N VAL A 267 -9.71 -2.19 4.49
CA VAL A 267 -10.64 -1.06 4.60
C VAL A 267 -12.05 -1.55 4.24
N SER A 268 -12.92 -1.58 5.25
CA SER A 268 -14.27 -2.13 5.12
C SER A 268 -15.19 -1.19 4.35
N THR A 269 -15.88 -1.73 3.36
CA THR A 269 -16.91 -1.01 2.59
C THR A 269 -18.22 -0.85 3.36
N GLN A 270 -18.43 -1.58 4.44
CA GLN A 270 -19.60 -1.43 5.33
C GLN A 270 -19.61 -0.09 6.09
N SER A 271 -18.46 0.55 6.26
CA SER A 271 -18.33 1.87 6.89
C SER A 271 -18.73 3.04 5.99
N GLY A 272 -19.26 2.78 4.79
CA GLY A 272 -19.58 3.80 3.78
C GLY A 272 -18.41 4.14 2.85
N TYR A 273 -17.28 3.44 2.99
CA TYR A 273 -16.17 3.48 2.05
C TYR A 273 -16.55 2.71 0.77
N SER A 274 -16.09 3.20 -0.38
CA SER A 274 -16.25 2.52 -1.67
C SER A 274 -14.86 2.21 -2.24
N ASN A 275 -14.63 0.95 -2.60
CA ASN A 275 -13.33 0.54 -3.12
C ASN A 275 -13.04 1.21 -4.48
N PRO A 276 -12.01 2.07 -4.58
CA PRO A 276 -11.70 2.77 -5.82
C PRO A 276 -11.27 1.85 -6.96
N LEU A 277 -10.64 0.70 -6.65
CA LEU A 277 -10.30 -0.30 -7.67
C LEU A 277 -11.57 -0.88 -8.32
N GLY A 278 -12.65 -1.05 -7.55
CA GLY A 278 -13.94 -1.47 -8.09
C GLY A 278 -14.54 -0.45 -9.05
N GLU A 279 -14.37 0.84 -8.80
CA GLU A 279 -14.76 1.90 -9.73
C GLU A 279 -13.95 1.85 -11.03
N LEU A 280 -12.62 1.74 -10.94
CA LEU A 280 -11.74 1.62 -12.11
C LEU A 280 -12.09 0.38 -12.94
N ASN A 281 -12.42 -0.72 -12.27
CA ASN A 281 -12.77 -1.98 -12.93
C ASN A 281 -14.12 -1.94 -13.64
N LEU A 282 -15.18 -1.54 -12.93
CA LEU A 282 -16.55 -1.68 -13.42
C LEU A 282 -17.06 -0.48 -14.21
N VAL A 283 -16.73 0.74 -13.77
CA VAL A 283 -17.24 1.98 -14.36
C VAL A 283 -16.29 2.49 -15.44
N TRP A 284 -15.00 2.66 -15.10
CA TRP A 284 -14.01 3.17 -16.06
C TRP A 284 -13.53 2.09 -17.03
N LYS A 285 -13.58 0.82 -16.64
CA LYS A 285 -13.18 -0.34 -17.46
C LYS A 285 -11.71 -0.28 -17.87
N GLU A 286 -10.86 -0.03 -16.88
CA GLU A 286 -9.43 0.19 -17.07
C GLU A 286 -8.55 -0.87 -16.41
N THR A 287 -9.14 -1.96 -15.86
CA THR A 287 -8.37 -3.00 -15.20
C THR A 287 -8.66 -4.37 -15.78
N TYR A 288 -7.62 -5.02 -16.27
CA TYR A 288 -7.65 -6.34 -16.91
C TYR A 288 -6.55 -7.22 -16.36
N MET A 289 -6.71 -8.52 -16.43
CA MET A 289 -5.69 -9.50 -16.09
C MET A 289 -4.40 -9.22 -16.88
N SER A 290 -3.25 -9.32 -16.23
CA SER A 290 -1.97 -9.25 -16.95
C SER A 290 -1.58 -10.60 -17.57
N ALA A 291 -0.65 -10.57 -18.53
CA ALA A 291 -0.07 -11.79 -19.10
C ALA A 291 0.66 -12.65 -18.06
N SER A 292 1.32 -12.04 -17.08
CA SER A 292 2.02 -12.78 -16.02
C SER A 292 1.03 -13.53 -15.12
N MET A 293 -0.11 -12.90 -14.76
CA MET A 293 -1.19 -13.57 -14.04
C MET A 293 -1.82 -14.69 -14.87
N GLU A 294 -2.06 -14.47 -16.16
CA GLU A 294 -2.55 -15.52 -17.07
C GLU A 294 -1.62 -16.71 -17.07
N SER A 295 -0.34 -16.48 -17.33
CA SER A 295 0.68 -17.53 -17.43
C SER A 295 0.74 -18.40 -16.18
N ILE A 296 0.85 -17.77 -15.02
CA ILE A 296 1.01 -18.49 -13.75
C ILE A 296 -0.30 -19.16 -13.35
N MET A 297 -1.43 -18.45 -13.32
CA MET A 297 -2.70 -19.03 -12.85
C MET A 297 -3.30 -20.06 -13.80
N ASN A 298 -3.15 -19.86 -15.11
CA ASN A 298 -3.61 -20.86 -16.10
C ASN A 298 -2.69 -22.09 -16.09
N GLY A 299 -1.36 -21.88 -16.03
CA GLY A 299 -0.39 -22.96 -15.96
C GLY A 299 -0.56 -23.84 -14.74
N TYR A 300 -0.77 -23.25 -13.58
CA TYR A 300 -1.05 -23.99 -12.33
C TYR A 300 -2.45 -24.62 -12.27
N ASP A 301 -3.35 -24.19 -13.16
CA ASP A 301 -4.79 -24.46 -13.06
C ASP A 301 -5.33 -23.99 -11.70
N ASP A 302 -4.89 -22.81 -11.27
CA ASP A 302 -5.14 -22.26 -9.94
C ASP A 302 -6.64 -22.00 -9.73
N PRO A 303 -7.27 -22.68 -8.77
CA PRO A 303 -8.72 -22.54 -8.58
C PRO A 303 -9.13 -21.18 -8.00
N ARG A 304 -8.20 -20.37 -7.44
CA ARG A 304 -8.45 -18.98 -6.99
C ARG A 304 -8.70 -18.03 -8.17
N ARG A 305 -8.33 -18.42 -9.40
CA ARG A 305 -8.49 -17.62 -10.61
C ARG A 305 -9.90 -17.08 -10.79
N LYS A 306 -10.92 -17.89 -10.50
CA LYS A 306 -12.33 -17.48 -10.59
C LYS A 306 -12.75 -16.43 -9.54
N SER A 307 -11.99 -16.34 -8.43
CA SER A 307 -12.22 -15.34 -7.39
C SER A 307 -11.52 -14.02 -7.73
N TYR A 308 -10.50 -14.05 -8.58
CA TYR A 308 -9.71 -12.87 -8.96
C TYR A 308 -10.19 -12.24 -10.28
N PHE A 309 -10.56 -13.07 -11.26
CA PHE A 309 -10.86 -12.62 -12.62
C PHE A 309 -12.16 -13.22 -13.15
N THR A 310 -12.80 -12.46 -14.05
CA THR A 310 -13.91 -12.94 -14.86
C THR A 310 -13.39 -13.65 -16.11
N HIS A 311 -14.21 -14.52 -16.70
CA HIS A 311 -13.93 -14.99 -18.06
C HIS A 311 -13.94 -13.83 -19.05
N CYS A 312 -13.31 -14.03 -20.22
CA CYS A 312 -13.40 -13.12 -21.36
C CYS A 312 -14.87 -12.92 -21.78
N SER A 313 -15.19 -11.75 -22.33
CA SER A 313 -16.53 -11.41 -22.79
C SER A 313 -16.78 -11.69 -24.28
N ALA A 314 -15.74 -11.94 -25.10
CA ALA A 314 -15.86 -12.31 -26.50
C ALA A 314 -16.38 -13.76 -26.63
N ASP A 315 -17.28 -14.03 -27.58
CA ASP A 315 -17.85 -15.35 -27.77
C ASP A 315 -16.82 -16.42 -28.12
N GLU A 316 -15.80 -16.08 -28.89
CA GLU A 316 -14.69 -16.96 -29.29
C GLU A 316 -13.74 -17.32 -28.14
N LEU A 317 -13.72 -16.52 -27.08
CA LEU A 317 -12.88 -16.70 -25.87
C LEU A 317 -13.71 -17.05 -24.64
N LYS A 318 -14.97 -17.35 -24.82
CA LYS A 318 -15.89 -17.63 -23.74
C LYS A 318 -15.39 -18.81 -22.90
N GLN A 319 -15.38 -18.64 -21.58
CA GLN A 319 -14.80 -19.58 -20.62
C GLN A 319 -13.27 -19.55 -20.50
N GLU A 320 -12.56 -18.67 -21.21
CA GLU A 320 -11.12 -18.51 -21.05
C GLU A 320 -10.79 -17.34 -20.12
N TYR A 321 -9.63 -17.43 -19.48
CA TYR A 321 -9.00 -16.35 -18.75
C TYR A 321 -7.79 -15.88 -19.57
N ARG A 322 -7.84 -14.64 -20.05
CA ARG A 322 -6.81 -14.06 -20.92
C ARG A 322 -6.40 -12.71 -20.41
N GLY A 323 -5.08 -12.47 -20.42
CA GLY A 323 -4.45 -11.26 -19.96
C GLY A 323 -3.81 -10.43 -21.08
N ILE A 324 -3.15 -9.36 -20.69
CA ILE A 324 -2.47 -8.42 -21.58
C ILE A 324 -1.01 -8.31 -21.15
N ARG A 325 -0.07 -8.43 -22.10
CA ARG A 325 1.35 -8.24 -21.82
C ARG A 325 1.67 -6.76 -21.66
N GLN A 326 2.39 -6.43 -20.60
CA GLN A 326 2.82 -5.06 -20.34
C GLN A 326 3.73 -4.53 -21.44
N GLY A 327 3.58 -3.26 -21.77
CA GLY A 327 4.27 -2.63 -22.88
C GLY A 327 3.74 -3.02 -24.26
N THR A 328 2.57 -3.66 -24.35
CA THR A 328 1.91 -3.99 -25.61
C THR A 328 1.42 -2.72 -26.31
N CYS A 329 1.62 -2.66 -27.65
CA CYS A 329 1.07 -1.59 -28.47
C CYS A 329 -0.41 -1.86 -28.77
N PHE A 330 -1.30 -1.01 -28.27
CA PHE A 330 -2.74 -1.17 -28.43
C PHE A 330 -3.21 -0.73 -29.82
N ALA A 331 -3.73 -1.69 -30.60
CA ALA A 331 -4.44 -1.40 -31.83
C ALA A 331 -5.97 -1.55 -31.61
N HIS A 332 -6.71 -0.45 -31.71
CA HIS A 332 -8.17 -0.45 -31.81
C HIS A 332 -8.97 -1.00 -30.62
N ASN A 333 -8.52 -0.87 -29.38
CA ASN A 333 -9.23 -1.36 -28.18
C ASN A 333 -9.64 -2.85 -28.25
N ARG A 334 -8.88 -3.71 -28.93
CA ARG A 334 -9.20 -5.13 -29.09
C ARG A 334 -9.22 -5.89 -27.76
N TYR A 335 -8.41 -5.45 -26.81
CA TYR A 335 -8.23 -6.14 -25.54
C TYR A 335 -9.34 -5.90 -24.51
N ASN A 336 -10.33 -5.04 -24.82
CA ASN A 336 -11.43 -4.70 -23.90
C ASN A 336 -12.41 -5.85 -23.62
N VAL A 337 -12.26 -6.98 -24.31
CA VAL A 337 -13.05 -8.21 -24.15
C VAL A 337 -12.38 -9.27 -23.28
N LEU A 338 -11.12 -9.03 -22.88
CA LEU A 338 -10.34 -9.95 -22.07
C LEU A 338 -10.79 -9.93 -20.60
N SER A 339 -10.16 -10.77 -19.78
CA SER A 339 -10.53 -10.99 -18.37
C SER A 339 -10.34 -9.75 -17.53
N LYS A 340 -11.39 -9.36 -16.82
CA LYS A 340 -11.41 -8.26 -15.86
C LYS A 340 -11.30 -8.79 -14.44
N LEU A 341 -11.01 -7.90 -13.50
CA LEU A 341 -11.04 -8.22 -12.09
C LEU A 341 -12.50 -8.52 -11.65
N THR A 342 -12.65 -9.31 -10.59
CA THR A 342 -13.93 -9.49 -9.89
C THR A 342 -14.22 -8.39 -8.87
N VAL A 343 -13.23 -7.58 -8.53
CA VAL A 343 -13.33 -6.48 -7.54
C VAL A 343 -14.44 -5.50 -7.92
N THR A 344 -15.27 -5.17 -6.94
CA THR A 344 -16.38 -4.20 -7.05
C THR A 344 -16.18 -3.06 -6.05
N GLN A 345 -17.01 -2.02 -6.13
CA GLN A 345 -17.01 -0.95 -5.13
C GLN A 345 -17.38 -1.44 -3.72
N ALA A 346 -18.04 -2.60 -3.61
CA ALA A 346 -18.43 -3.22 -2.34
C ALA A 346 -17.43 -4.29 -1.86
N THR A 347 -16.30 -4.47 -2.54
CA THR A 347 -15.22 -5.36 -2.09
C THR A 347 -14.32 -4.63 -1.13
N ASP A 348 -14.06 -5.20 0.04
CA ASP A 348 -13.14 -4.59 1.02
C ASP A 348 -11.73 -4.46 0.43
N ALA A 349 -11.07 -3.35 0.75
CA ALA A 349 -9.74 -3.07 0.23
C ALA A 349 -8.67 -3.67 1.15
N VAL A 350 -8.16 -4.84 0.78
CA VAL A 350 -7.19 -5.60 1.57
C VAL A 350 -5.82 -4.94 1.57
N LEU A 351 -5.20 -4.81 2.74
CA LEU A 351 -3.87 -4.26 2.96
C LEU A 351 -2.86 -5.33 3.42
N MET A 352 -3.32 -6.32 4.17
CA MET A 352 -2.50 -7.42 4.67
C MET A 352 -3.40 -8.60 5.07
N THR A 353 -2.98 -9.82 4.74
CA THR A 353 -3.71 -11.06 5.03
C THR A 353 -2.89 -12.00 5.93
N ALA A 354 -3.56 -12.94 6.60
CA ALA A 354 -2.88 -14.01 7.32
C ALA A 354 -2.07 -14.92 6.38
N ALA A 355 -2.53 -15.14 5.15
CA ALA A 355 -1.76 -15.91 4.16
C ALA A 355 -0.39 -15.28 3.89
N GLU A 356 -0.29 -13.96 3.81
CA GLU A 356 0.99 -13.27 3.69
C GLU A 356 1.91 -13.57 4.87
N VAL A 357 1.37 -13.53 6.09
CA VAL A 357 2.15 -13.77 7.31
C VAL A 357 2.72 -15.20 7.33
N TRP A 358 1.95 -16.19 6.89
CA TRP A 358 2.44 -17.55 6.75
C TRP A 358 3.61 -17.66 5.75
N PHE A 359 3.56 -16.97 4.62
CA PHE A 359 4.69 -16.94 3.67
C PHE A 359 5.91 -16.19 4.22
N LEU A 360 5.71 -15.14 5.02
CA LEU A 360 6.81 -14.48 5.74
C LEU A 360 7.45 -15.44 6.77
N ARG A 361 6.66 -16.28 7.46
CA ARG A 361 7.14 -17.32 8.36
C ARG A 361 7.88 -18.41 7.61
N ALA A 362 7.39 -18.84 6.45
CA ALA A 362 8.07 -19.81 5.60
C ALA A 362 9.47 -19.33 5.17
N GLU A 363 9.59 -18.08 4.74
CA GLU A 363 10.89 -17.49 4.41
C GLU A 363 11.79 -17.35 5.65
N ALA A 364 11.24 -16.98 6.80
CA ALA A 364 11.99 -16.87 8.04
C ALA A 364 12.52 -18.23 8.52
N ALA A 365 11.74 -19.30 8.39
CA ALA A 365 12.16 -20.67 8.65
C ALA A 365 13.27 -21.10 7.70
N LEU A 366 13.10 -20.86 6.38
CA LEU A 366 14.12 -21.13 5.36
C LEU A 366 15.46 -20.40 5.63
N ARG A 367 15.40 -19.20 6.23
CA ARG A 367 16.58 -18.43 6.66
C ARG A 367 17.14 -18.88 8.04
N GLY A 368 16.50 -19.84 8.70
CA GLY A 368 16.90 -20.30 10.04
C GLY A 368 16.66 -19.26 11.15
N TRP A 369 15.66 -18.38 11.00
CA TRP A 369 15.31 -17.37 12.01
C TRP A 369 14.37 -17.92 13.08
N THR A 370 13.53 -18.89 12.72
CA THR A 370 12.60 -19.58 13.60
C THR A 370 12.88 -21.09 13.59
N SER A 371 12.25 -21.84 14.49
CA SER A 371 12.33 -23.31 14.53
C SER A 371 11.13 -24.00 13.87
N GLU A 372 10.37 -23.24 13.07
CA GLU A 372 9.27 -23.80 12.28
C GLU A 372 9.83 -24.55 11.06
N GLU A 373 9.06 -25.50 10.54
CA GLU A 373 9.35 -26.16 9.28
C GLU A 373 8.87 -25.28 8.12
N GLU A 374 9.74 -24.96 7.17
CA GLU A 374 9.42 -24.09 6.05
C GLU A 374 8.29 -24.65 5.18
N SER A 375 8.21 -25.98 5.01
CA SER A 375 7.14 -26.69 4.31
C SER A 375 5.77 -26.46 4.96
N ASP A 376 5.68 -26.63 6.28
CA ASP A 376 4.44 -26.46 7.03
C ASP A 376 3.93 -25.02 6.92
N CYS A 377 4.83 -24.04 7.05
CA CYS A 377 4.47 -22.63 6.89
C CYS A 377 4.02 -22.30 5.47
N TYR A 378 4.67 -22.85 4.44
CA TYR A 378 4.30 -22.68 3.04
C TYR A 378 2.91 -23.26 2.76
N GLU A 379 2.64 -24.50 3.18
CA GLU A 379 1.36 -25.18 2.98
C GLU A 379 0.23 -24.49 3.74
N ASN A 380 0.49 -24.00 4.95
CA ASN A 380 -0.47 -23.16 5.70
C ASN A 380 -0.77 -21.86 4.95
N GLY A 381 0.23 -21.20 4.38
CA GLY A 381 0.04 -19.98 3.58
C GLY A 381 -0.89 -20.20 2.38
N VAL A 382 -0.69 -21.29 1.63
CA VAL A 382 -1.58 -21.69 0.53
C VAL A 382 -2.97 -22.01 1.05
N THR A 383 -3.08 -22.80 2.12
CA THR A 383 -4.35 -23.24 2.72
C THR A 383 -5.18 -22.04 3.19
N VAL A 384 -4.58 -21.12 3.92
CA VAL A 384 -5.24 -19.89 4.41
C VAL A 384 -5.68 -19.02 3.23
N SER A 385 -4.84 -18.88 2.19
CA SER A 385 -5.23 -18.16 0.96
C SER A 385 -6.44 -18.79 0.27
N PHE A 386 -6.51 -20.12 0.19
CA PHE A 386 -7.66 -20.83 -0.38
C PHE A 386 -8.94 -20.62 0.44
N GLN A 387 -8.82 -20.68 1.76
CA GLN A 387 -9.93 -20.42 2.68
C GLN A 387 -10.48 -18.99 2.54
N GLN A 388 -9.60 -17.98 2.45
CA GLN A 388 -9.99 -16.58 2.23
C GLN A 388 -10.83 -16.38 0.97
N HIS A 389 -10.60 -17.20 -0.05
CA HIS A 389 -11.32 -17.15 -1.33
C HIS A 389 -12.42 -18.22 -1.48
N ASN A 390 -12.74 -18.97 -0.41
CA ASN A 390 -13.72 -20.04 -0.40
C ASN A 390 -13.43 -21.12 -1.47
N VAL A 391 -12.19 -21.50 -1.62
CA VAL A 391 -11.70 -22.54 -2.54
C VAL A 391 -11.31 -23.78 -1.75
N THR A 392 -11.69 -24.98 -2.25
CA THR A 392 -11.60 -26.24 -1.50
C THR A 392 -10.55 -27.23 -2.02
N GLN A 393 -9.95 -27.00 -3.19
CA GLN A 393 -9.03 -27.97 -3.84
C GLN A 393 -7.57 -27.79 -3.42
N VAL A 394 -7.32 -27.50 -2.16
CA VAL A 394 -5.97 -27.18 -1.67
C VAL A 394 -5.02 -28.38 -1.76
N ASP A 395 -5.47 -29.59 -1.39
CA ASP A 395 -4.61 -30.80 -1.42
C ASP A 395 -4.20 -31.17 -2.85
N GLU A 396 -5.12 -31.05 -3.83
CA GLU A 396 -4.81 -31.28 -5.23
C GLU A 396 -3.79 -30.25 -5.75
N TYR A 397 -3.97 -28.99 -5.37
CA TYR A 397 -3.08 -27.90 -5.76
C TYR A 397 -1.67 -28.07 -5.18
N LEU A 398 -1.55 -28.35 -3.88
CA LEU A 398 -0.28 -28.57 -3.18
C LEU A 398 0.50 -29.80 -3.68
N ASN A 399 -0.19 -30.78 -4.27
CA ASN A 399 0.43 -31.95 -4.90
C ASN A 399 0.69 -31.79 -6.40
N SER A 400 0.42 -30.61 -6.98
CA SER A 400 0.55 -30.36 -8.41
C SER A 400 1.99 -30.06 -8.83
N ASP A 401 2.45 -30.73 -9.89
CA ASP A 401 3.72 -30.46 -10.57
C ASP A 401 3.58 -29.48 -11.74
N LYS A 402 2.38 -28.91 -11.95
CA LYS A 402 2.14 -27.95 -13.01
C LYS A 402 2.98 -26.69 -12.81
N VAL A 403 3.48 -26.14 -13.90
CA VAL A 403 4.25 -24.87 -13.93
C VAL A 403 3.49 -23.83 -14.74
N ALA A 404 3.94 -22.59 -14.72
CA ALA A 404 3.35 -21.53 -15.55
C ALA A 404 3.33 -21.94 -17.03
N SER A 405 2.33 -21.49 -17.78
CA SER A 405 2.18 -21.72 -19.21
C SER A 405 2.78 -20.58 -20.04
N ASP A 406 3.16 -20.89 -21.27
CA ASP A 406 3.50 -19.84 -22.24
C ASP A 406 2.34 -18.88 -22.41
N PHE A 407 2.65 -17.59 -22.57
CA PHE A 407 1.66 -16.59 -22.93
C PHE A 407 1.55 -16.50 -24.46
N ILE A 408 0.35 -16.74 -24.94
CA ILE A 408 0.00 -16.63 -26.38
C ILE A 408 -1.05 -15.54 -26.53
N ASP A 409 -0.64 -14.41 -27.06
CA ASP A 409 -1.55 -13.27 -27.28
C ASP A 409 -2.59 -13.62 -28.35
N VAL A 410 -3.84 -13.38 -28.04
CA VAL A 410 -4.98 -13.76 -28.91
C VAL A 410 -5.10 -12.88 -30.16
N TYR A 411 -4.42 -11.73 -30.20
CA TYR A 411 -4.56 -10.73 -31.27
C TYR A 411 -3.24 -10.41 -31.97
N ASP A 412 -2.10 -10.57 -31.32
CA ASP A 412 -0.79 -10.22 -31.84
C ASP A 412 0.29 -11.22 -31.42
N PRO A 413 0.67 -12.15 -32.29
CA PRO A 413 1.68 -13.16 -31.99
C PRO A 413 3.07 -12.58 -31.63
N GLU A 414 3.35 -11.32 -31.94
CA GLU A 414 4.61 -10.68 -31.54
C GLU A 414 4.69 -10.42 -30.04
N ASN A 415 3.57 -10.45 -29.33
CA ASN A 415 3.51 -10.34 -27.88
C ASN A 415 3.71 -11.69 -27.16
N ASN A 416 3.78 -12.81 -27.91
CA ASN A 416 3.99 -14.13 -27.32
C ASN A 416 5.32 -14.20 -26.56
N ILE A 417 5.33 -14.97 -25.48
CA ILE A 417 6.52 -15.20 -24.66
C ILE A 417 6.41 -16.53 -23.93
N GLU A 418 7.53 -17.25 -23.87
CA GLU A 418 7.65 -18.49 -23.11
C GLU A 418 7.51 -18.25 -21.60
N ALA A 419 6.98 -19.23 -20.89
CA ALA A 419 6.83 -19.18 -19.44
C ALA A 419 8.15 -18.92 -18.74
N ARG A 420 8.13 -18.09 -17.70
CA ARG A 420 9.33 -17.72 -16.92
C ARG A 420 9.30 -18.28 -15.50
N CYS A 421 8.14 -18.46 -14.91
CA CYS A 421 7.98 -19.03 -13.59
C CYS A 421 7.87 -20.56 -13.72
N LEU A 422 8.97 -21.27 -13.49
CA LEU A 422 9.08 -22.72 -13.74
C LEU A 422 8.97 -23.55 -12.46
N VAL A 423 8.69 -22.95 -11.30
CA VAL A 423 8.40 -23.66 -10.07
C VAL A 423 6.93 -24.11 -10.04
N SER A 424 6.67 -25.28 -9.44
CA SER A 424 5.30 -25.78 -9.24
C SER A 424 4.78 -25.47 -7.84
N PRO A 425 3.45 -25.56 -7.57
CA PRO A 425 2.90 -25.41 -6.23
C PRO A 425 3.41 -26.45 -5.23
N ARG A 426 3.74 -27.68 -5.68
CA ARG A 426 4.21 -28.75 -4.78
C ARG A 426 5.53 -28.36 -4.12
N TRP A 427 5.60 -28.46 -2.77
CA TRP A 427 6.84 -28.33 -2.03
C TRP A 427 7.80 -29.48 -2.37
N ILE A 428 9.08 -29.17 -2.46
CA ILE A 428 10.15 -30.15 -2.74
C ILE A 428 11.23 -29.96 -1.67
N GLU A 429 11.31 -30.92 -0.75
CA GLU A 429 12.19 -30.81 0.41
C GLU A 429 13.67 -30.73 0.05
N GLU A 430 14.07 -31.45 -0.97
CA GLU A 430 15.46 -31.53 -1.43
C GLU A 430 15.83 -30.39 -2.41
N ALA A 431 14.93 -29.45 -2.68
CA ALA A 431 15.23 -28.32 -3.55
C ALA A 431 16.22 -27.36 -2.87
N ASP A 432 17.03 -26.67 -3.71
CA ASP A 432 17.90 -25.61 -3.23
C ASP A 432 17.08 -24.45 -2.61
N ASP A 433 17.66 -23.76 -1.65
CA ASP A 433 17.01 -22.64 -0.94
C ASP A 433 16.50 -21.56 -1.89
N GLU A 434 17.18 -21.31 -3.01
CA GLU A 434 16.73 -20.35 -4.03
C GLU A 434 15.43 -20.79 -4.72
N VAL A 435 15.28 -22.10 -5.00
CA VAL A 435 14.05 -22.67 -5.56
C VAL A 435 12.92 -22.64 -4.54
N LYS A 436 13.22 -22.95 -3.27
CA LYS A 436 12.27 -22.85 -2.16
C LYS A 436 11.78 -21.40 -2.00
N LEU A 437 12.69 -20.43 -2.04
CA LEU A 437 12.36 -19.01 -2.00
C LEU A 437 11.47 -18.59 -3.17
N GLU A 438 11.78 -19.01 -4.41
CA GLU A 438 10.94 -18.73 -5.59
C GLU A 438 9.51 -19.27 -5.40
N LYS A 439 9.35 -20.48 -4.82
CA LYS A 439 8.04 -21.06 -4.50
C LYS A 439 7.28 -20.22 -3.47
N ILE A 440 7.93 -19.87 -2.36
CA ILE A 440 7.34 -19.08 -1.28
C ILE A 440 6.84 -17.73 -1.82
N ILE A 441 7.70 -17.00 -2.52
CA ILE A 441 7.36 -15.66 -3.03
C ILE A 441 6.32 -15.72 -4.14
N THR A 442 6.35 -16.74 -5.00
CA THR A 442 5.32 -16.92 -6.04
C THR A 442 3.94 -17.15 -5.40
N GLN A 443 3.84 -17.98 -4.37
CA GLN A 443 2.57 -18.21 -3.68
C GLN A 443 2.15 -17.01 -2.83
N LYS A 444 3.10 -16.31 -2.18
CA LYS A 444 2.82 -15.02 -1.52
C LYS A 444 2.23 -14.02 -2.51
N TRP A 445 2.84 -13.86 -3.70
CA TRP A 445 2.36 -12.97 -4.74
C TRP A 445 0.93 -13.30 -5.19
N LEU A 446 0.59 -14.58 -5.36
CA LEU A 446 -0.78 -15.01 -5.66
C LEU A 446 -1.74 -14.70 -4.50
N ALA A 447 -1.32 -14.91 -3.25
CA ALA A 447 -2.17 -14.80 -2.07
C ALA A 447 -2.52 -13.35 -1.69
N ILE A 448 -1.61 -12.38 -1.96
CA ILE A 448 -1.82 -10.98 -1.61
C ILE A 448 -2.49 -10.15 -2.70
N PHE A 449 -2.91 -10.77 -3.83
CA PHE A 449 -3.68 -10.07 -4.85
C PHE A 449 -4.96 -9.46 -4.25
N PRO A 450 -5.29 -8.19 -4.52
CA PRO A 450 -4.67 -7.24 -5.47
C PRO A 450 -3.74 -6.18 -4.84
N GLU A 451 -3.04 -6.47 -3.74
CA GLU A 451 -2.14 -5.52 -3.06
C GLU A 451 -0.84 -5.30 -3.85
N GLY A 452 -0.89 -4.47 -4.88
CA GLY A 452 0.22 -4.23 -5.81
C GLY A 452 1.44 -3.58 -5.18
N CYS A 453 1.29 -2.75 -4.13
CA CYS A 453 2.44 -2.09 -3.50
C CYS A 453 3.39 -3.10 -2.86
N GLU A 454 2.86 -4.06 -2.10
CA GLU A 454 3.67 -5.12 -1.49
C GLU A 454 4.20 -6.08 -2.54
N ALA A 455 3.37 -6.47 -3.50
CA ALA A 455 3.78 -7.38 -4.57
C ALA A 455 4.94 -6.83 -5.42
N TRP A 456 4.91 -5.53 -5.75
CA TRP A 456 6.00 -4.87 -6.45
C TRP A 456 7.26 -4.73 -5.59
N ALA A 457 7.11 -4.48 -4.30
CA ALA A 457 8.23 -4.42 -3.38
C ALA A 457 8.93 -5.78 -3.24
N GLU A 458 8.17 -6.88 -3.10
CA GLU A 458 8.72 -8.25 -3.03
C GLU A 458 9.40 -8.67 -4.34
N GLN A 459 8.80 -8.36 -5.50
CA GLN A 459 9.43 -8.62 -6.79
C GLN A 459 10.77 -7.89 -6.94
N ARG A 460 10.88 -6.65 -6.48
CA ARG A 460 12.15 -5.90 -6.49
C ARG A 460 13.17 -6.49 -5.51
N ARG A 461 12.72 -6.91 -4.32
CA ARG A 461 13.57 -7.49 -3.30
C ARG A 461 14.18 -8.82 -3.74
N THR A 462 13.38 -9.70 -4.37
CA THR A 462 13.74 -11.10 -4.62
C THR A 462 13.93 -11.47 -6.10
N GLY A 463 13.35 -10.67 -7.01
CA GLY A 463 13.22 -11.05 -8.42
C GLY A 463 12.08 -12.03 -8.71
N TYR A 464 11.27 -12.39 -7.69
CA TYR A 464 10.19 -13.36 -7.80
C TYR A 464 8.80 -12.75 -7.58
N PRO A 465 7.74 -13.34 -8.19
CA PRO A 465 7.83 -14.37 -9.23
C PRO A 465 8.59 -13.84 -10.46
N ARG A 466 9.05 -14.75 -11.32
CA ARG A 466 9.68 -14.37 -12.59
C ARG A 466 8.60 -13.86 -13.54
N LEU A 467 8.33 -12.57 -13.49
CA LEU A 467 7.35 -11.89 -14.33
C LEU A 467 7.83 -11.74 -15.76
N PHE A 468 6.90 -11.51 -16.69
CA PHE A 468 7.25 -11.15 -18.06
C PHE A 468 7.80 -9.73 -18.13
N PRO A 469 8.92 -9.52 -18.82
CA PRO A 469 9.41 -8.18 -19.11
C PRO A 469 8.44 -7.46 -20.06
N VAL A 470 8.45 -6.13 -20.00
CA VAL A 470 7.65 -5.31 -20.92
C VAL A 470 7.99 -5.62 -22.37
N ARG A 471 6.99 -5.61 -23.26
CA ARG A 471 7.21 -5.88 -24.70
C ARG A 471 8.04 -4.77 -25.36
N PHE A 472 7.68 -3.53 -25.09
CA PHE A 472 8.42 -2.35 -25.52
C PHE A 472 8.85 -1.56 -24.29
N ASN A 473 10.13 -1.21 -24.22
CA ASN A 473 10.68 -0.39 -23.15
C ASN A 473 10.96 1.02 -23.71
N ASN A 474 10.09 1.95 -23.35
CA ASN A 474 10.17 3.35 -23.76
C ASN A 474 10.70 4.25 -22.64
N SER A 475 11.49 3.69 -21.69
CA SER A 475 12.07 4.47 -20.60
C SER A 475 13.02 5.56 -21.15
N LYS A 476 12.92 6.74 -20.56
CA LYS A 476 13.74 7.90 -20.95
C LYS A 476 15.23 7.55 -20.87
N ASN A 477 15.94 7.70 -22.00
CA ASN A 477 17.36 7.37 -22.11
C ASN A 477 17.73 5.91 -21.76
N GLY A 478 16.77 4.97 -21.79
CA GLY A 478 17.00 3.58 -21.42
C GLY A 478 17.39 3.38 -19.96
N CYS A 479 16.94 4.26 -19.06
CA CYS A 479 17.33 4.22 -17.64
C CYS A 479 16.76 3.01 -16.89
N ILE A 480 15.75 2.33 -17.43
CA ILE A 480 15.19 1.09 -16.85
C ILE A 480 15.66 -0.08 -17.72
N ASP A 481 16.37 -1.00 -17.12
CA ASP A 481 16.73 -2.25 -17.79
C ASP A 481 15.50 -3.16 -17.88
N THR A 482 15.27 -3.76 -19.06
CA THR A 482 14.06 -4.52 -19.33
C THR A 482 13.95 -5.79 -18.49
N GLU A 483 15.06 -6.46 -18.21
CA GLU A 483 15.07 -7.71 -17.43
C GLU A 483 15.01 -7.47 -15.92
N THR A 484 15.72 -6.46 -15.42
CA THR A 484 15.65 -6.09 -13.99
C THR A 484 14.41 -5.29 -13.63
N MET A 485 13.70 -4.76 -14.63
CA MET A 485 12.44 -4.02 -14.51
C MET A 485 12.59 -2.71 -13.72
N ILE A 486 11.48 -2.02 -13.53
CA ILE A 486 11.43 -0.75 -12.79
C ILE A 486 11.72 -0.94 -11.30
N ARG A 487 12.61 -0.10 -10.73
CA ARG A 487 13.11 -0.25 -9.35
C ARG A 487 12.53 0.78 -8.36
N ARG A 488 12.13 1.95 -8.83
CA ARG A 488 11.55 3.03 -8.02
C ARG A 488 10.81 4.03 -8.91
N LEU A 489 10.14 5.00 -8.28
CA LEU A 489 9.68 6.20 -8.97
C LEU A 489 10.65 7.37 -8.70
N ASN A 490 10.80 8.26 -9.68
CA ASN A 490 11.55 9.51 -9.52
C ASN A 490 10.91 10.39 -8.44
N PHE A 491 11.72 11.20 -7.77
CA PHE A 491 11.19 12.28 -6.95
C PHE A 491 10.36 13.24 -7.80
N PRO A 492 9.33 13.91 -7.22
CA PRO A 492 8.52 14.87 -7.96
C PRO A 492 9.38 15.94 -8.64
N GLY A 493 9.20 16.11 -9.96
CA GLY A 493 9.94 17.10 -10.73
C GLY A 493 9.72 18.53 -10.27
N SER A 494 8.57 18.82 -9.63
CA SER A 494 8.28 20.14 -9.04
C SER A 494 9.27 20.53 -7.94
N LEU A 495 9.83 19.58 -7.21
CA LEU A 495 10.82 19.86 -6.16
C LEU A 495 12.09 20.55 -6.71
N ILE A 496 12.45 20.31 -7.97
CA ILE A 496 13.62 20.94 -8.60
C ILE A 496 13.44 22.49 -8.65
N THR A 497 12.22 22.96 -8.81
CA THR A 497 11.91 24.40 -8.92
C THR A 497 11.34 25.00 -7.64
N GLU A 498 10.62 24.22 -6.84
CA GLU A 498 9.94 24.70 -5.64
C GLU A 498 10.85 24.60 -4.39
N ASN A 499 11.70 23.57 -4.30
CA ASN A 499 12.64 23.37 -3.18
C ASN A 499 13.88 22.60 -3.63
N GLU A 500 14.76 23.26 -4.38
CA GLU A 500 15.99 22.66 -4.92
C GLU A 500 16.90 22.07 -3.82
N SER A 501 16.96 22.69 -2.66
CA SER A 501 17.78 22.18 -1.54
C SER A 501 17.27 20.84 -1.02
N GLN A 502 15.96 20.68 -0.88
CA GLN A 502 15.33 19.41 -0.50
C GLN A 502 15.56 18.35 -1.58
N TYR A 503 15.37 18.71 -2.86
CA TYR A 503 15.60 17.79 -3.97
C TYR A 503 17.03 17.26 -3.97
N ARG A 504 18.02 18.14 -3.83
CA ARG A 504 19.44 17.73 -3.75
C ARG A 504 19.71 16.82 -2.55
N ALA A 505 19.15 17.14 -1.38
CA ALA A 505 19.30 16.30 -0.19
C ALA A 505 18.64 14.91 -0.37
N LEU A 506 17.53 14.81 -1.10
CA LEU A 506 16.89 13.53 -1.46
C LEU A 506 17.78 12.70 -2.38
N VAL A 507 18.38 13.31 -3.41
CA VAL A 507 19.30 12.63 -4.34
C VAL A 507 20.58 12.17 -3.63
N ASP A 508 21.15 13.02 -2.77
CA ASP A 508 22.32 12.67 -1.97
C ASP A 508 22.02 11.48 -1.03
N ALA A 509 20.86 11.49 -0.38
CA ALA A 509 20.43 10.40 0.51
C ALA A 509 20.07 9.10 -0.25
N LEU A 510 19.67 9.19 -1.52
CA LEU A 510 19.44 8.05 -2.40
C LEU A 510 20.75 7.34 -2.76
N GLY A 511 21.84 8.09 -2.88
CA GLY A 511 23.16 7.55 -3.21
C GLY A 511 23.31 7.12 -4.67
N GLY A 512 22.44 7.60 -5.56
CA GLY A 512 22.43 7.31 -6.98
C GLY A 512 21.69 8.38 -7.77
N GLU A 513 21.60 8.19 -9.09
CA GLU A 513 20.83 9.08 -9.95
C GLU A 513 19.33 9.00 -9.64
N ASP A 514 18.62 10.13 -9.70
CA ASP A 514 17.16 10.15 -9.59
C ASP A 514 16.53 9.65 -10.90
N ASN A 515 16.54 8.34 -11.08
CA ASN A 515 15.86 7.66 -12.17
C ASN A 515 15.20 6.35 -11.70
N ALA A 516 14.31 5.82 -12.51
CA ALA A 516 13.48 4.68 -12.13
C ALA A 516 14.21 3.31 -12.21
N GLY A 517 15.44 3.27 -12.73
CA GLY A 517 16.32 2.10 -12.70
C GLY A 517 17.22 2.04 -11.47
N THR A 518 17.31 3.12 -10.69
CA THR A 518 18.14 3.17 -9.47
C THR A 518 17.53 2.30 -8.37
N ARG A 519 18.35 1.40 -7.79
CA ARG A 519 17.91 0.52 -6.70
C ARG A 519 17.72 1.29 -5.41
N LEU A 520 16.76 0.84 -4.61
CA LEU A 520 16.54 1.32 -3.25
C LEU A 520 17.55 0.69 -2.28
N TRP A 521 17.73 1.28 -1.09
CA TRP A 521 18.67 0.80 -0.10
C TRP A 521 18.51 -0.69 0.24
N TRP A 522 17.27 -1.19 0.40
CA TRP A 522 17.00 -2.60 0.68
C TRP A 522 17.05 -3.50 -0.57
N ASP A 523 17.03 -2.93 -1.78
CA ASP A 523 17.06 -3.66 -3.03
C ASP A 523 18.50 -3.97 -3.44
N THR A 524 19.06 -5.02 -2.88
CA THR A 524 20.46 -5.41 -3.10
C THR A 524 20.70 -6.16 -4.40
N GLY A 525 19.65 -6.66 -5.06
CA GLY A 525 19.74 -7.55 -6.22
C GLY A 525 20.29 -8.94 -5.89
N ARG A 526 20.23 -9.34 -4.62
CA ARG A 526 20.65 -10.66 -4.11
C ARG A 526 19.61 -11.15 -3.12
N ASN A 527 19.51 -12.49 -2.94
CA ASN A 527 18.56 -13.12 -2.02
C ASN A 527 19.23 -13.62 -0.72
N TRP A 528 20.55 -13.75 -0.75
CA TRP A 528 21.36 -14.25 0.36
C TRP A 528 22.58 -13.35 0.62
#